data_bdd26ebb92f66396187e1940ad6c2669
#
_entry.id   bdd26ebb92f66396187e1940ad6c2669
#
_cell.length_a   1.000
_cell.length_b   1.000
_cell.length_c   1.000
_cell.angle_alpha   90.00
_cell.angle_beta   90.00
_cell.angle_gamma   90.00
#
_symmetry.space_group_name_H-M   'P 1'
#
loop_
_entity.id
_entity.type
_entity.pdbx_description
1 polymer ?
#
loop_
_entity_poly.entity_id
_entity_poly.type
_entity_poly.pdbx_seq_one_letter_code
_entity_poly.pdbx_strand_id
1 'polypeptide(L)'
;IVERQRSASQTSVIVTGKVTDNKDPEHSGRVKVKYAWRDDNDESDWIRIMTPMAGNQMGVYFLPEIDDEVVVAFQNGDINYPIILGALWSTNIPPPDANDDEKNNVRMIKSRSGHKIILDDKDGEEKVTIIDKAENSIIIDSKENLVTIKSTKDMKLLAEDGKITISAKEIELKSSDGTTMESGADFSVTASSGKCSVDSNELSL
;
A
#
# COMPACT_ATOMS: atom_id res chain seq x y z
N ILE A 1 -15.12 -60.12 -12.12
CA ILE A 1 -14.74 -59.27 -10.99
C ILE A 1 -13.66 -58.33 -11.55
N VAL A 2 -14.03 -57.08 -11.86
CA VAL A 2 -13.09 -56.08 -12.33
C VAL A 2 -12.46 -55.47 -11.07
N GLU A 3 -11.20 -55.81 -10.79
CA GLU A 3 -10.42 -55.08 -9.80
C GLU A 3 -10.26 -53.64 -10.24
N ARG A 4 -10.94 -52.72 -9.54
CA ARG A 4 -10.61 -51.30 -9.60
C ARG A 4 -9.18 -51.13 -9.04
N GLN A 5 -8.20 -50.93 -9.94
CA GLN A 5 -6.94 -50.36 -9.55
C GLN A 5 -7.25 -49.04 -8.81
N ARG A 6 -6.98 -48.99 -7.51
CA ARG A 6 -6.91 -47.76 -6.75
C ARG A 6 -5.79 -46.96 -7.39
N SER A 7 -6.14 -45.93 -8.14
CA SER A 7 -5.17 -44.87 -8.50
C SER A 7 -4.54 -44.39 -7.20
N ALA A 8 -3.22 -44.41 -7.14
CA ALA A 8 -2.49 -43.80 -6.06
C ALA A 8 -3.05 -42.38 -5.89
N SER A 9 -3.51 -42.04 -4.69
CA SER A 9 -3.98 -40.70 -4.40
C SER A 9 -2.82 -39.74 -4.69
N GLN A 10 -2.97 -38.94 -5.72
CA GLN A 10 -2.03 -37.81 -5.96
C GLN A 10 -2.16 -36.88 -4.74
N THR A 11 -1.24 -37.02 -3.84
CA THR A 11 -1.15 -36.13 -2.66
C THR A 11 -0.67 -34.81 -3.18
N SER A 12 -1.50 -33.78 -3.10
CA SER A 12 -1.06 -32.41 -3.36
C SER A 12 0.07 -32.09 -2.40
N VAL A 13 1.26 -31.94 -2.90
CA VAL A 13 2.42 -31.57 -2.07
C VAL A 13 2.46 -30.05 -2.00
N ILE A 14 2.30 -29.52 -0.78
CA ILE A 14 2.54 -28.12 -0.45
C ILE A 14 3.84 -28.08 0.35
N VAL A 15 4.75 -27.20 -0.05
CA VAL A 15 6.05 -27.03 0.60
C VAL A 15 6.32 -25.55 0.84
N THR A 16 7.27 -25.25 1.71
CA THR A 16 7.82 -23.90 1.81
C THR A 16 9.15 -23.80 1.06
N GLY A 17 9.47 -22.59 0.69
CA GLY A 17 10.76 -22.26 0.08
C GLY A 17 11.11 -20.81 0.34
N LYS A 18 12.36 -20.48 0.10
CA LYS A 18 12.92 -19.15 0.28
C LYS A 18 13.20 -18.52 -1.08
N VAL A 19 12.78 -17.28 -1.29
CA VAL A 19 13.02 -16.56 -2.56
C VAL A 19 14.51 -16.27 -2.70
N THR A 20 15.08 -16.64 -3.85
CA THR A 20 16.50 -16.43 -4.17
C THR A 20 16.73 -15.44 -5.29
N ASP A 21 15.78 -15.31 -6.22
CA ASP A 21 15.83 -14.34 -7.31
C ASP A 21 14.41 -13.86 -7.67
N ASN A 22 14.25 -12.54 -7.83
CA ASN A 22 13.01 -11.91 -8.23
C ASN A 22 13.16 -11.02 -9.48
N LYS A 23 14.31 -11.13 -10.17
CA LYS A 23 14.57 -10.40 -11.41
C LYS A 23 14.30 -11.28 -12.64
N ASP A 24 13.04 -11.60 -12.89
CA ASP A 24 12.61 -12.42 -14.01
C ASP A 24 13.05 -11.84 -15.37
N PRO A 25 13.86 -12.53 -16.16
CA PRO A 25 14.36 -12.04 -17.45
C PRO A 25 13.28 -11.88 -18.51
N GLU A 26 12.12 -12.56 -18.36
CA GLU A 26 10.99 -12.42 -19.27
C GLU A 26 9.96 -11.39 -18.79
N HIS A 27 10.23 -10.70 -17.66
CA HIS A 27 9.34 -9.68 -17.06
C HIS A 27 7.91 -10.19 -16.81
N SER A 28 7.76 -11.49 -16.50
CA SER A 28 6.47 -12.15 -16.27
C SER A 28 6.07 -12.19 -14.79
N GLY A 29 6.84 -11.53 -13.89
CA GLY A 29 6.54 -11.44 -12.46
C GLY A 29 6.76 -12.76 -11.71
N ARG A 30 7.68 -13.61 -12.18
CA ARG A 30 8.07 -14.87 -11.56
C ARG A 30 9.23 -14.65 -10.60
N VAL A 31 9.45 -15.62 -9.71
CA VAL A 31 10.61 -15.66 -8.82
C VAL A 31 11.23 -17.05 -8.83
N LYS A 32 12.50 -17.14 -8.41
CA LYS A 32 13.14 -18.41 -8.09
C LYS A 32 13.09 -18.66 -6.59
N VAL A 33 13.07 -19.93 -6.23
CA VAL A 33 12.91 -20.38 -4.86
C VAL A 33 13.89 -21.51 -4.57
N LYS A 34 14.50 -21.48 -3.40
CA LYS A 34 15.24 -22.59 -2.82
C LYS A 34 14.32 -23.35 -1.86
N TYR A 35 14.23 -24.66 -2.06
CA TYR A 35 13.49 -25.55 -1.18
C TYR A 35 14.40 -26.12 -0.08
N ALA A 36 13.87 -26.26 1.15
CA ALA A 36 14.65 -26.78 2.29
C ALA A 36 15.16 -28.24 2.11
N TRP A 37 14.55 -29.01 1.21
CA TRP A 37 14.90 -30.40 0.94
C TRP A 37 15.85 -30.59 -0.26
N ARG A 38 16.25 -29.52 -0.94
CA ARG A 38 17.24 -29.55 -2.01
C ARG A 38 18.61 -29.07 -1.52
N ASP A 39 19.65 -29.43 -2.26
CA ASP A 39 21.02 -29.01 -1.98
C ASP A 39 21.16 -27.49 -2.00
N ASP A 40 22.16 -26.98 -1.29
CA ASP A 40 22.37 -25.55 -1.09
C ASP A 40 22.56 -24.72 -2.38
N ASN A 41 22.95 -25.38 -3.47
CA ASN A 41 23.16 -24.75 -4.77
C ASN A 41 22.05 -25.01 -5.80
N ASP A 42 20.93 -25.66 -5.38
CA ASP A 42 19.84 -26.03 -6.27
C ASP A 42 18.65 -25.09 -6.11
N GLU A 43 18.51 -24.17 -7.04
CA GLU A 43 17.35 -23.28 -7.16
C GLU A 43 16.28 -23.89 -8.06
N SER A 44 15.05 -23.42 -7.92
CA SER A 44 13.97 -23.74 -8.86
C SER A 44 14.15 -23.01 -10.20
N ASP A 45 13.43 -23.45 -11.21
CA ASP A 45 13.10 -22.59 -12.34
C ASP A 45 12.23 -21.41 -11.90
N TRP A 46 11.95 -20.47 -12.83
CA TRP A 46 11.09 -19.32 -12.60
C TRP A 46 9.65 -19.74 -12.34
N ILE A 47 9.14 -19.45 -11.14
CA ILE A 47 7.84 -19.87 -10.65
C ILE A 47 6.84 -18.70 -10.71
N ARG A 48 5.65 -18.94 -11.23
CA ARG A 48 4.54 -17.99 -11.22
C ARG A 48 3.97 -17.82 -9.82
N ILE A 49 3.50 -16.61 -9.51
CA ILE A 49 2.92 -16.27 -8.22
C ILE A 49 1.41 -16.09 -8.39
N MET A 50 0.63 -16.68 -7.50
CA MET A 50 -0.79 -16.40 -7.38
C MET A 50 -0.99 -15.00 -6.80
N THR A 51 -1.88 -14.23 -7.40
CA THR A 51 -2.25 -12.89 -6.93
C THR A 51 -3.78 -12.76 -6.95
N PRO A 52 -4.39 -11.92 -6.10
CA PRO A 52 -5.85 -11.72 -6.08
C PRO A 52 -6.44 -11.30 -7.42
N MET A 53 -5.67 -10.61 -8.26
CA MET A 53 -6.07 -10.21 -9.60
C MET A 53 -4.85 -10.12 -10.50
N ALA A 54 -4.93 -10.77 -11.68
CA ALA A 54 -3.92 -10.67 -12.73
C ALA A 54 -4.60 -10.55 -14.10
N GLY A 55 -4.18 -9.58 -14.91
CA GLY A 55 -4.66 -9.35 -16.26
C GLY A 55 -3.58 -8.71 -17.13
N ASN A 56 -3.91 -8.41 -18.38
CA ASN A 56 -2.97 -7.76 -19.28
C ASN A 56 -2.64 -6.34 -18.78
N GLN A 57 -1.43 -6.13 -18.28
CA GLN A 57 -0.91 -4.88 -17.70
C GLN A 57 -1.76 -4.33 -16.52
N MET A 58 -2.50 -5.21 -15.82
CA MET A 58 -3.30 -4.82 -14.64
C MET A 58 -3.33 -5.92 -13.59
N GLY A 59 -3.53 -5.55 -12.33
CA GLY A 59 -3.64 -6.48 -11.20
C GLY A 59 -3.07 -5.95 -9.90
N VAL A 60 -2.95 -6.83 -8.92
CA VAL A 60 -2.29 -6.57 -7.64
C VAL A 60 -0.85 -7.07 -7.75
N TYR A 61 0.10 -6.15 -7.72
CA TYR A 61 1.51 -6.46 -7.90
C TYR A 61 2.28 -6.28 -6.59
N PHE A 62 2.47 -7.39 -5.87
CA PHE A 62 3.33 -7.51 -4.70
C PHE A 62 4.31 -8.66 -4.94
N LEU A 63 5.49 -8.32 -5.46
CA LEU A 63 6.54 -9.28 -5.71
C LEU A 63 7.27 -9.58 -4.39
N PRO A 64 7.47 -10.84 -4.00
CA PRO A 64 8.27 -11.20 -2.83
C PRO A 64 9.70 -10.68 -2.95
N GLU A 65 10.26 -10.28 -1.82
CA GLU A 65 11.66 -9.90 -1.73
C GLU A 65 12.57 -11.14 -1.62
N ILE A 66 13.85 -10.95 -1.93
CA ILE A 66 14.87 -11.97 -1.67
C ILE A 66 14.83 -12.31 -0.16
N ASP A 67 14.95 -13.57 0.16
CA ASP A 67 14.87 -14.14 1.50
C ASP A 67 13.46 -14.28 2.10
N ASP A 68 12.40 -13.79 1.45
CA ASP A 68 11.04 -14.06 1.87
C ASP A 68 10.71 -15.56 1.82
N GLU A 69 9.98 -16.04 2.84
CA GLU A 69 9.47 -17.41 2.87
C GLU A 69 8.13 -17.48 2.14
N VAL A 70 8.01 -18.40 1.19
CA VAL A 70 6.83 -18.57 0.35
C VAL A 70 6.28 -20.00 0.41
N VAL A 71 4.98 -20.14 0.23
CA VAL A 71 4.27 -21.41 0.08
C VAL A 71 4.19 -21.77 -1.39
N VAL A 72 4.67 -22.95 -1.73
CA VAL A 72 4.68 -23.48 -3.09
C VAL A 72 3.80 -24.72 -3.15
N ALA A 73 2.85 -24.75 -4.10
CA ALA A 73 2.06 -25.91 -4.46
C ALA A 73 2.50 -26.46 -5.82
N PHE A 74 2.46 -27.78 -5.98
CA PHE A 74 2.76 -28.45 -7.23
C PHE A 74 1.46 -28.89 -7.92
N GLN A 75 1.26 -28.44 -9.15
CA GLN A 75 0.06 -28.72 -9.93
C GLN A 75 -0.08 -30.23 -10.13
N ASN A 76 -1.22 -30.81 -9.75
CA ASN A 76 -1.46 -32.26 -9.78
C ASN A 76 -0.39 -33.11 -9.04
N GLY A 77 0.37 -32.53 -8.12
CA GLY A 77 1.46 -33.17 -7.43
C GLY A 77 2.75 -33.32 -8.26
N ASP A 78 2.83 -32.70 -9.44
CA ASP A 78 4.01 -32.72 -10.29
C ASP A 78 4.96 -31.59 -9.95
N ILE A 79 6.16 -31.93 -9.47
CA ILE A 79 7.21 -31.01 -9.05
C ILE A 79 7.69 -30.05 -10.18
N ASN A 80 7.44 -30.39 -11.43
CA ASN A 80 7.81 -29.59 -12.58
C ASN A 80 6.82 -28.42 -12.84
N TYR A 81 5.67 -28.40 -12.14
CA TYR A 81 4.66 -27.36 -12.30
C TYR A 81 4.37 -26.65 -10.96
N PRO A 82 5.35 -25.94 -10.39
CA PRO A 82 5.18 -25.18 -9.16
C PRO A 82 4.37 -23.90 -9.37
N ILE A 83 3.60 -23.52 -8.34
CA ILE A 83 2.91 -22.24 -8.24
C ILE A 83 3.10 -21.73 -6.81
N ILE A 84 3.54 -20.47 -6.64
CA ILE A 84 3.60 -19.81 -5.34
C ILE A 84 2.20 -19.33 -4.98
N LEU A 85 1.71 -19.74 -3.81
CA LEU A 85 0.39 -19.39 -3.28
C LEU A 85 0.39 -18.09 -2.45
N GLY A 86 1.54 -17.72 -1.88
CA GLY A 86 1.71 -16.54 -1.04
C GLY A 86 2.98 -16.62 -0.21
N ALA A 87 3.19 -15.60 0.64
CA ALA A 87 4.28 -15.53 1.60
C ALA A 87 3.83 -15.89 3.01
N LEU A 88 4.78 -16.26 3.88
CA LEU A 88 4.55 -16.59 5.28
C LEU A 88 5.33 -15.64 6.18
N TRP A 89 4.70 -15.20 7.25
CA TRP A 89 5.43 -14.63 8.37
C TRP A 89 6.00 -15.72 9.27
N SER A 90 7.08 -15.41 9.93
CA SER A 90 7.74 -16.31 10.88
C SER A 90 8.34 -15.51 12.02
N THR A 91 8.92 -16.21 13.00
CA THR A 91 9.64 -15.56 14.11
C THR A 91 10.79 -14.67 13.61
N ASN A 92 11.42 -15.05 12.48
CA ASN A 92 12.52 -14.29 11.88
C ASN A 92 12.01 -13.20 10.88
N ILE A 93 10.79 -13.35 10.40
CA ILE A 93 10.13 -12.42 9.45
C ILE A 93 8.75 -12.08 10.09
N PRO A 94 8.71 -11.23 11.13
CA PRO A 94 7.46 -10.95 11.83
C PRO A 94 6.49 -10.10 10.98
N PRO A 95 5.18 -10.20 11.25
CA PRO A 95 4.19 -9.32 10.63
C PRO A 95 4.42 -7.85 11.00
N PRO A 96 3.87 -6.92 10.22
CA PRO A 96 4.03 -5.48 10.48
C PRO A 96 3.29 -4.99 11.73
N ASP A 97 2.39 -5.81 12.28
CA ASP A 97 1.64 -5.58 13.51
C ASP A 97 1.54 -6.90 14.29
N ALA A 98 1.77 -6.86 15.60
CA ALA A 98 1.80 -8.05 16.43
C ALA A 98 0.43 -8.42 17.02
N ASN A 99 -0.57 -7.57 16.92
CA ASN A 99 -1.90 -7.73 17.53
C ASN A 99 -1.84 -7.99 19.03
N ASP A 100 -0.96 -7.27 19.75
CA ASP A 100 -0.67 -7.50 21.18
C ASP A 100 -1.89 -7.31 22.09
N ASP A 101 -2.87 -6.52 21.67
CA ASP A 101 -4.12 -6.28 22.39
C ASP A 101 -5.21 -7.34 22.12
N GLU A 102 -4.93 -8.32 21.27
CA GLU A 102 -5.82 -9.42 20.86
C GLU A 102 -7.13 -8.95 20.18
N LYS A 103 -7.24 -7.66 19.80
CA LYS A 103 -8.46 -7.10 19.23
C LYS A 103 -8.49 -7.09 17.70
N ASN A 104 -7.34 -7.31 17.06
CA ASN A 104 -7.20 -7.32 15.61
C ASN A 104 -7.80 -6.06 14.93
N ASN A 105 -7.54 -4.90 15.52
CA ASN A 105 -8.09 -3.64 15.04
C ASN A 105 -7.39 -3.14 13.77
N VAL A 106 -6.11 -3.51 13.56
CA VAL A 106 -5.29 -2.95 12.50
C VAL A 106 -5.24 -3.86 11.27
N ARG A 107 -5.54 -3.29 10.10
CA ARG A 107 -5.25 -3.89 8.79
C ARG A 107 -4.38 -2.93 8.03
N MET A 108 -3.26 -3.44 7.46
CA MET A 108 -2.35 -2.54 6.76
C MET A 108 -1.65 -3.16 5.56
N ILE A 109 -1.28 -2.28 4.64
CA ILE A 109 -0.26 -2.52 3.63
C ILE A 109 0.96 -1.69 4.06
N LYS A 110 2.12 -2.34 4.18
CA LYS A 110 3.37 -1.67 4.56
C LYS A 110 4.47 -2.04 3.56
N SER A 111 5.10 -1.03 2.99
CA SER A 111 6.26 -1.23 2.11
C SER A 111 7.55 -1.40 2.90
N ARG A 112 8.58 -1.94 2.26
CA ARG A 112 9.93 -2.09 2.83
C ARG A 112 10.53 -0.77 3.36
N SER A 113 10.24 0.34 2.69
CA SER A 113 10.74 1.68 3.09
C SER A 113 9.91 2.34 4.19
N GLY A 114 8.78 1.73 4.61
CA GLY A 114 7.96 2.22 5.71
C GLY A 114 6.73 3.03 5.29
N HIS A 115 6.40 3.14 4.00
CA HIS A 115 5.11 3.69 3.58
C HIS A 115 3.98 2.75 4.00
N LYS A 116 2.84 3.30 4.45
CA LYS A 116 1.71 2.53 4.97
C LYS A 116 0.37 3.03 4.46
N ILE A 117 -0.55 2.08 4.26
CA ILE A 117 -1.99 2.30 4.20
C ILE A 117 -2.57 1.51 5.36
N ILE A 118 -3.27 2.16 6.30
CA ILE A 118 -3.76 1.57 7.54
C ILE A 118 -5.26 1.79 7.61
N LEU A 119 -5.99 0.72 7.93
CA LEU A 119 -7.38 0.75 8.38
C LEU A 119 -7.35 0.37 9.86
N ASP A 120 -7.70 1.29 10.73
CA ASP A 120 -7.79 1.09 12.16
C ASP A 120 -9.27 1.06 12.57
N ASP A 121 -9.72 -0.10 13.02
CA ASP A 121 -11.10 -0.37 13.42
C ASP A 121 -11.30 -0.28 14.94
N LYS A 122 -10.39 0.39 15.67
CA LYS A 122 -10.52 0.56 17.11
C LYS A 122 -11.78 1.33 17.44
N ASP A 123 -12.71 0.67 18.16
CA ASP A 123 -14.02 1.20 18.51
C ASP A 123 -13.95 2.61 19.13
N GLY A 124 -14.66 3.56 18.53
CA GLY A 124 -14.66 4.98 18.89
C GLY A 124 -13.38 5.75 18.57
N GLU A 125 -12.44 5.16 17.80
CA GLU A 125 -11.20 5.80 17.33
C GLU A 125 -10.86 5.40 15.88
N GLU A 126 -11.87 4.98 15.10
CA GLU A 126 -11.69 4.43 13.77
C GLU A 126 -11.06 5.45 12.81
N LYS A 127 -10.05 4.99 12.05
CA LYS A 127 -9.26 5.84 11.14
C LYS A 127 -8.84 5.11 9.88
N VAL A 128 -8.77 5.87 8.79
CA VAL A 128 -8.02 5.48 7.59
C VAL A 128 -6.81 6.39 7.48
N THR A 129 -5.62 5.81 7.38
CA THR A 129 -4.36 6.56 7.31
C THR A 129 -3.53 6.13 6.10
N ILE A 130 -3.10 7.09 5.30
CA ILE A 130 -2.04 6.92 4.29
C ILE A 130 -0.87 7.74 4.79
N ILE A 131 0.29 7.13 4.99
CA ILE A 131 1.47 7.81 5.53
C ILE A 131 2.74 7.30 4.85
N ASP A 132 3.62 8.23 4.52
CA ASP A 132 4.95 7.91 4.01
C ASP A 132 6.00 7.82 5.13
N LYS A 133 7.23 7.40 4.76
CA LYS A 133 8.35 7.32 5.72
C LYS A 133 8.81 8.68 6.28
N ALA A 134 8.40 9.78 5.65
CA ALA A 134 8.73 11.15 6.06
C ALA A 134 7.59 11.80 6.87
N GLU A 135 6.56 11.01 7.24
CA GLU A 135 5.38 11.42 8.00
C GLU A 135 4.45 12.42 7.28
N ASN A 136 4.56 12.53 5.94
CA ASN A 136 3.51 13.16 5.15
C ASN A 136 2.30 12.23 5.15
N SER A 137 1.10 12.76 5.41
CA SER A 137 -0.05 11.91 5.65
C SER A 137 -1.39 12.46 5.17
N ILE A 138 -2.30 11.53 4.88
CA ILE A 138 -3.73 11.78 4.75
C ILE A 138 -4.40 10.92 5.81
N ILE A 139 -5.18 11.54 6.70
CA ILE A 139 -5.90 10.88 7.79
C ILE A 139 -7.38 11.20 7.65
N ILE A 140 -8.21 10.17 7.64
CA ILE A 140 -9.66 10.28 7.76
C ILE A 140 -10.03 9.75 9.15
N ASP A 141 -10.43 10.63 10.04
CA ASP A 141 -10.81 10.33 11.42
C ASP A 141 -12.34 10.26 11.51
N SER A 142 -12.88 9.06 11.71
CA SER A 142 -14.33 8.84 11.75
C SER A 142 -14.97 9.40 13.01
N LYS A 143 -14.24 9.35 14.14
CA LYS A 143 -14.72 9.87 15.43
C LYS A 143 -14.91 11.40 15.39
N GLU A 144 -13.90 12.09 14.90
CA GLU A 144 -13.91 13.55 14.83
C GLU A 144 -14.58 14.10 13.56
N ASN A 145 -14.99 13.23 12.62
CA ASN A 145 -15.48 13.60 11.28
C ASN A 145 -14.51 14.57 10.58
N LEU A 146 -13.20 14.28 10.66
CA LEU A 146 -12.13 15.16 10.24
C LEU A 146 -11.26 14.50 9.16
N VAL A 147 -10.95 15.24 8.10
CA VAL A 147 -9.92 14.86 7.14
C VAL A 147 -8.74 15.79 7.30
N THR A 148 -7.56 15.24 7.56
CA THR A 148 -6.30 15.97 7.69
C THR A 148 -5.36 15.60 6.55
N ILE A 149 -4.82 16.60 5.85
CA ILE A 149 -3.71 16.42 4.90
C ILE A 149 -2.51 17.18 5.46
N LYS A 150 -1.43 16.46 5.75
CA LYS A 150 -0.22 16.99 6.38
C LYS A 150 0.99 16.77 5.49
N SER A 151 1.77 17.80 5.29
CA SER A 151 3.13 17.71 4.76
C SER A 151 4.13 18.23 5.79
N THR A 152 5.27 17.59 5.90
CA THR A 152 6.38 18.02 6.80
C THR A 152 7.21 19.14 6.20
N LYS A 153 7.04 19.43 4.90
CA LYS A 153 7.68 20.54 4.19
C LYS A 153 6.66 21.22 3.27
N ASP A 154 6.83 21.11 1.97
CA ASP A 154 6.03 21.82 0.99
C ASP A 154 4.78 21.01 0.61
N MET A 155 3.68 21.72 0.36
CA MET A 155 2.46 21.17 -0.22
C MET A 155 2.09 21.95 -1.47
N LYS A 156 1.74 21.25 -2.56
CA LYS A 156 1.28 21.85 -3.82
C LYS A 156 -0.08 21.30 -4.18
N LEU A 157 -1.02 22.19 -4.53
CA LEU A 157 -2.31 21.88 -5.14
C LEU A 157 -2.32 22.46 -6.54
N LEU A 158 -2.32 21.64 -7.58
CA LEU A 158 -2.20 22.06 -8.98
C LEU A 158 -3.39 21.55 -9.77
N ALA A 159 -3.95 22.44 -10.61
CA ALA A 159 -4.94 22.10 -11.63
C ALA A 159 -4.50 22.79 -12.93
N GLU A 160 -3.73 22.08 -13.78
CA GLU A 160 -3.05 22.66 -14.94
C GLU A 160 -4.04 23.29 -15.95
N ASP A 161 -5.11 22.55 -16.30
CA ASP A 161 -6.12 22.97 -17.25
C ASP A 161 -7.52 23.13 -16.62
N GLY A 162 -7.57 23.33 -15.31
CA GLY A 162 -8.82 23.31 -14.56
C GLY A 162 -8.90 24.38 -13.48
N LYS A 163 -9.85 24.17 -12.55
CA LYS A 163 -10.14 25.08 -11.44
C LYS A 163 -9.99 24.37 -10.10
N ILE A 164 -9.41 25.05 -9.12
CA ILE A 164 -9.46 24.67 -7.71
C ILE A 164 -10.62 25.44 -7.06
N THR A 165 -11.56 24.74 -6.42
CA THR A 165 -12.64 25.33 -5.66
C THR A 165 -12.51 24.95 -4.19
N ILE A 166 -12.45 25.94 -3.29
CA ILE A 166 -12.49 25.75 -1.84
C ILE A 166 -13.79 26.36 -1.34
N SER A 167 -14.65 25.56 -0.72
CA SER A 167 -15.96 25.99 -0.23
C SER A 167 -16.20 25.38 1.14
N ALA A 168 -16.49 26.22 2.12
CA ALA A 168 -16.77 25.82 3.49
C ALA A 168 -17.65 26.89 4.15
N LYS A 169 -18.21 26.56 5.33
CA LYS A 169 -18.88 27.53 6.20
C LYS A 169 -17.90 28.61 6.67
N GLU A 170 -16.66 28.21 6.92
CA GLU A 170 -15.55 29.08 7.31
C GLU A 170 -14.26 28.62 6.65
N ILE A 171 -13.46 29.56 6.17
CA ILE A 171 -12.14 29.32 5.57
C ILE A 171 -11.13 30.19 6.32
N GLU A 172 -10.10 29.56 6.90
CA GLU A 172 -9.00 30.21 7.58
C GLU A 172 -7.68 29.95 6.84
N LEU A 173 -6.98 31.01 6.46
CA LEU A 173 -5.64 30.92 5.85
C LEU A 173 -4.65 31.61 6.78
N LYS A 174 -3.70 30.88 7.30
CA LYS A 174 -2.65 31.38 8.20
C LYS A 174 -1.26 31.11 7.61
N SER A 175 -0.40 32.10 7.71
CA SER A 175 1.02 32.02 7.35
C SER A 175 1.84 32.74 8.41
N SER A 176 2.99 32.18 8.81
CA SER A 176 3.92 32.82 9.75
C SER A 176 4.82 33.88 9.09
N ASP A 177 5.16 33.66 7.82
CA ASP A 177 6.18 34.46 7.13
C ASP A 177 5.60 35.37 6.04
N GLY A 178 4.57 34.91 5.32
CA GLY A 178 3.93 35.71 4.29
C GLY A 178 2.94 34.92 3.46
N THR A 179 1.99 35.64 2.87
CA THR A 179 1.02 35.08 1.93
C THR A 179 1.05 35.91 0.65
N THR A 180 1.27 35.25 -0.48
CA THR A 180 1.20 35.88 -1.81
C THR A 180 0.00 35.32 -2.56
N MET A 181 -0.81 36.21 -3.15
CA MET A 181 -1.89 35.89 -4.06
C MET A 181 -1.62 36.61 -5.37
N GLU A 182 -1.47 35.86 -6.44
CA GLU A 182 -1.17 36.40 -7.78
C GLU A 182 -2.21 35.90 -8.78
N SER A 183 -2.67 36.79 -9.66
CA SER A 183 -3.57 36.47 -10.74
C SER A 183 -3.05 37.07 -12.04
N GLY A 184 -3.02 36.30 -13.11
CA GLY A 184 -2.67 36.80 -14.46
C GLY A 184 -3.80 37.61 -15.13
N ALA A 185 -4.97 37.70 -14.51
CA ALA A 185 -6.12 38.45 -14.94
C ALA A 185 -6.78 39.16 -13.74
N ASP A 186 -8.12 39.12 -13.64
CA ASP A 186 -8.83 39.79 -12.55
C ASP A 186 -8.67 39.04 -11.22
N PHE A 187 -8.46 39.78 -10.14
CA PHE A 187 -8.52 39.29 -8.77
C PHE A 187 -9.70 39.99 -8.05
N SER A 188 -10.67 39.23 -7.58
CA SER A 188 -11.86 39.74 -6.93
C SER A 188 -12.05 39.17 -5.53
N VAL A 189 -12.28 40.06 -4.56
CA VAL A 189 -12.69 39.69 -3.20
C VAL A 189 -14.05 40.33 -2.91
N THR A 190 -15.06 39.51 -2.63
CA THR A 190 -16.43 39.97 -2.41
C THR A 190 -16.98 39.46 -1.09
N ALA A 191 -17.46 40.38 -0.25
CA ALA A 191 -18.26 40.07 0.95
C ALA A 191 -19.72 40.48 0.68
N SER A 192 -20.59 39.51 0.38
CA SER A 192 -21.99 39.80 0.00
C SER A 192 -22.86 40.30 1.18
N SER A 193 -22.53 39.90 2.38
CA SER A 193 -23.19 40.36 3.62
C SER A 193 -22.15 40.35 4.74
N GLY A 194 -21.53 41.47 4.98
CA GLY A 194 -20.50 41.56 6.00
C GLY A 194 -19.43 42.59 5.60
N LYS A 195 -18.28 42.52 6.27
CA LYS A 195 -17.23 43.47 6.12
C LYS A 195 -15.99 42.79 5.51
N CYS A 196 -15.42 43.36 4.47
CA CYS A 196 -14.06 43.09 4.06
C CYS A 196 -13.16 44.11 4.77
N SER A 197 -12.19 43.67 5.57
CA SER A 197 -11.24 44.54 6.24
C SER A 197 -9.82 44.05 6.02
N VAL A 198 -8.94 44.98 5.77
CA VAL A 198 -7.49 44.77 5.74
C VAL A 198 -6.91 45.59 6.91
N ASP A 199 -6.24 44.91 7.82
CA ASP A 199 -5.52 45.54 8.93
C ASP A 199 -4.03 45.33 8.69
N SER A 200 -3.31 46.42 8.49
CA SER A 200 -1.87 46.39 8.19
C SER A 200 -1.20 47.68 8.69
N ASN A 201 0.07 47.60 9.04
CA ASN A 201 0.87 48.79 9.39
C ASN A 201 1.14 49.67 8.17
N GLU A 202 1.16 49.07 6.97
CA GLU A 202 1.36 49.79 5.71
C GLU A 202 0.53 49.12 4.61
N LEU A 203 -0.28 49.89 3.90
CA LEU A 203 -1.05 49.49 2.73
C LEU A 203 -0.60 50.26 1.50
N SER A 204 0.03 49.62 0.56
CA SER A 204 0.35 50.15 -0.77
C SER A 204 -0.66 49.60 -1.78
N LEU A 205 -1.39 50.48 -2.47
CA LEU A 205 -2.33 50.17 -3.54
C LEU A 205 -1.75 50.61 -4.87
#